data_ff1fc01e227ebf311d1ddee400b1526b
#
_entry.id   ff1fc01e227ebf311d1ddee400b1526b
#
_cell.length_a   1.000
_cell.length_b   1.000
_cell.length_c   1.000
_cell.angle_alpha   90.00
_cell.angle_beta   90.00
_cell.angle_gamma   90.00
#
_symmetry.space_group_name_H-M   'P 1'
#
loop_
_entity.id
_entity.type
_entity.pdbx_description
1 polymer ?
#
loop_
_entity_poly.entity_id
_entity_poly.type
_entity_poly.pdbx_seq_one_letter_code
_entity_poly.pdbx_strand_id
1 'polypeptide(L)'
;CVREKVDNRYKYTPEAMDELQKSLKTLEKMFNDSLKALQGDESVQIEKLIKRKDKIMDLDLKMRKAHVQRVNKGKCKASLTAPFTNILHLIDRMGNSCVNLADVASNEISLNYFMVN
;
A
#
# COMPACT_ATOMS: atom_id res chain seq x y z
N CYS A 1 38.11 -9.61 18.49
CA CYS A 1 36.92 -9.03 17.80
C CYS A 1 35.67 -9.62 18.37
N VAL A 2 35.00 -8.86 19.18
CA VAL A 2 33.66 -9.25 19.62
C VAL A 2 32.68 -8.96 18.52
N ARG A 3 32.19 -9.99 17.84
CA ARG A 3 31.05 -9.82 16.97
C ARG A 3 29.83 -9.54 17.83
N GLU A 4 29.28 -8.38 17.71
CA GLU A 4 28.00 -8.11 18.32
C GLU A 4 26.96 -9.07 17.75
N LYS A 5 26.28 -9.77 18.63
CA LYS A 5 25.15 -10.59 18.21
C LYS A 5 24.08 -9.65 17.64
N VAL A 6 23.71 -9.89 16.40
CA VAL A 6 22.59 -9.18 15.79
C VAL A 6 21.33 -9.59 16.55
N ASP A 7 20.69 -8.63 17.21
CA ASP A 7 19.41 -8.85 17.88
C ASP A 7 18.32 -8.86 16.81
N ASN A 8 17.82 -10.05 16.49
CA ASN A 8 16.78 -10.23 15.47
C ASN A 8 15.49 -9.50 15.79
N ARG A 9 15.26 -9.11 17.05
CA ARG A 9 14.08 -8.34 17.44
C ARG A 9 14.07 -6.93 16.86
N TYR A 10 15.23 -6.42 16.39
CA TYR A 10 15.33 -5.15 15.66
C TYR A 10 15.11 -5.28 14.15
N LYS A 11 14.74 -6.46 13.69
CA LYS A 11 14.41 -6.71 12.29
C LYS A 11 12.94 -7.13 12.20
N TYR A 12 12.34 -6.79 11.07
CA TYR A 12 11.01 -7.29 10.77
C TYR A 12 11.08 -8.79 10.47
N THR A 13 10.05 -9.51 10.90
CA THR A 13 9.99 -10.96 10.68
C THR A 13 9.79 -11.28 9.19
N PRO A 14 10.15 -12.51 8.74
CA PRO A 14 9.85 -12.93 7.35
C PRO A 14 8.37 -12.84 7.02
N GLU A 15 7.47 -13.10 7.97
CA GLU A 15 6.03 -12.98 7.80
C GLU A 15 5.62 -11.54 7.52
N ALA A 16 6.18 -10.58 8.28
CA ALA A 16 5.93 -9.15 8.06
C ALA A 16 6.41 -8.71 6.69
N MET A 17 7.60 -9.15 6.30
CA MET A 17 8.17 -8.83 4.99
C MET A 17 7.33 -9.40 3.85
N ASP A 18 6.82 -10.62 4.00
CA ASP A 18 5.95 -11.25 3.01
C ASP A 18 4.66 -10.46 2.84
N GLU A 19 4.03 -10.05 3.92
CA GLU A 19 2.81 -9.24 3.88
C GLU A 19 3.05 -7.87 3.26
N LEU A 20 4.17 -7.22 3.58
CA LEU A 20 4.57 -5.96 2.94
C LEU A 20 4.75 -6.12 1.43
N GLN A 21 5.40 -7.21 1.01
CA GLN A 21 5.58 -7.49 -0.42
C GLN A 21 4.25 -7.67 -1.14
N LYS A 22 3.30 -8.35 -0.53
CA LYS A 22 1.94 -8.50 -1.10
C LYS A 22 1.26 -7.16 -1.29
N SER A 23 1.35 -6.28 -0.30
CA SER A 23 0.80 -4.93 -0.39
C SER A 23 1.47 -4.12 -1.50
N LEU A 24 2.79 -4.19 -1.60
CA LEU A 24 3.55 -3.47 -2.62
C LEU A 24 3.26 -3.98 -4.03
N LYS A 25 3.09 -5.29 -4.20
CA LYS A 25 2.69 -5.87 -5.50
C LYS A 25 1.30 -5.40 -5.92
N THR A 26 0.37 -5.35 -4.98
CA THR A 26 -0.98 -4.84 -5.24
C THR A 26 -0.92 -3.37 -5.63
N LEU A 27 -0.12 -2.58 -4.90
CA LEU A 27 0.10 -1.17 -5.19
C LEU A 27 0.72 -0.95 -6.58
N GLU A 28 1.68 -1.78 -6.96
CA GLU A 28 2.29 -1.71 -8.30
C GLU A 28 1.26 -1.89 -9.40
N LYS A 29 0.35 -2.86 -9.25
CA LYS A 29 -0.75 -3.05 -10.20
C LYS A 29 -1.65 -1.83 -10.28
N MET A 30 -1.99 -1.23 -9.14
CA MET A 30 -2.79 -0.01 -9.08
C MET A 30 -2.09 1.15 -9.78
N PHE A 31 -0.79 1.30 -9.55
CA PHE A 31 0.01 2.34 -10.18
C PHE A 31 0.02 2.18 -11.71
N ASN A 32 0.24 0.97 -12.20
CA ASN A 32 0.22 0.68 -13.64
C ASN A 32 -1.15 0.98 -14.25
N ASP A 33 -2.23 0.60 -13.57
CA ASP A 33 -3.59 0.90 -14.04
C ASP A 33 -3.86 2.41 -14.05
N SER A 34 -3.36 3.15 -13.05
CA SER A 34 -3.47 4.61 -13.01
C SER A 34 -2.78 5.27 -14.19
N LEU A 35 -1.57 4.80 -14.53
CA LEU A 35 -0.84 5.30 -15.69
C LEU A 35 -1.59 5.03 -17.00
N LYS A 36 -2.17 3.84 -17.14
CA LYS A 36 -3.00 3.50 -18.30
C LYS A 36 -4.21 4.44 -18.42
N ALA A 37 -4.88 4.70 -17.29
CA ALA A 37 -6.01 5.62 -17.26
C ALA A 37 -5.59 7.02 -17.72
N LEU A 38 -4.43 7.50 -17.27
CA LEU A 38 -3.89 8.80 -17.70
C LEU A 38 -3.55 8.82 -19.20
N GLN A 39 -3.21 7.68 -19.77
CA GLN A 39 -2.95 7.53 -21.21
C GLN A 39 -4.23 7.39 -22.04
N GLY A 40 -5.39 7.43 -21.41
CA GLY A 40 -6.68 7.33 -22.07
C GLY A 40 -7.15 5.90 -22.34
N ASP A 41 -6.57 4.91 -21.67
CA ASP A 41 -6.99 3.52 -21.78
C ASP A 41 -8.35 3.33 -21.09
N GLU A 42 -9.39 3.19 -21.89
CA GLU A 42 -10.77 3.03 -21.42
C GLU A 42 -11.05 1.65 -20.81
N SER A 43 -10.14 0.70 -20.98
CA SER A 43 -10.28 -0.65 -20.38
C SER A 43 -10.03 -0.65 -18.86
N VAL A 44 -9.44 0.43 -18.32
CA VAL A 44 -9.19 0.55 -16.89
C VAL A 44 -10.51 0.77 -16.16
N GLN A 45 -10.80 -0.12 -15.22
CA GLN A 45 -12.01 -0.05 -14.39
C GLN A 45 -11.65 0.46 -13.00
N ILE A 46 -12.19 1.61 -12.63
CA ILE A 46 -11.96 2.24 -11.32
C ILE A 46 -12.40 1.32 -10.20
N GLU A 47 -13.46 0.55 -10.38
CA GLU A 47 -13.94 -0.41 -9.38
C GLU A 47 -12.88 -1.47 -9.03
N LYS A 48 -12.09 -1.89 -10.01
CA LYS A 48 -10.97 -2.82 -9.73
C LYS A 48 -9.88 -2.17 -8.89
N LEU A 49 -9.59 -0.90 -9.14
CA LEU A 49 -8.65 -0.12 -8.33
C LEU A 49 -9.15 0.01 -6.90
N ILE A 50 -10.42 0.30 -6.72
CA ILE A 50 -11.04 0.42 -5.40
C ILE A 50 -10.97 -0.93 -4.66
N LYS A 51 -11.24 -2.04 -5.33
CA LYS A 51 -11.11 -3.37 -4.73
C LYS A 51 -9.69 -3.69 -4.28
N ARG A 52 -8.71 -3.30 -5.09
CA ARG A 52 -7.29 -3.46 -4.72
C ARG A 52 -6.90 -2.58 -3.54
N LYS A 53 -7.43 -1.37 -3.49
CA LYS A 53 -7.25 -0.49 -2.33
C LYS A 53 -7.85 -1.11 -1.07
N ASP A 54 -9.04 -1.67 -1.16
CA ASP A 54 -9.68 -2.36 -0.03
C ASP A 54 -8.82 -3.54 0.44
N LYS A 55 -8.24 -4.28 -0.48
CA LYS A 55 -7.31 -5.37 -0.16
C LYS A 55 -6.07 -4.87 0.57
N ILE A 56 -5.51 -3.74 0.15
CA ILE A 56 -4.38 -3.09 0.84
C ILE A 56 -4.79 -2.70 2.26
N MET A 57 -5.98 -2.16 2.45
CA MET A 57 -6.49 -1.78 3.77
C MET A 57 -6.67 -2.99 4.68
N ASP A 58 -7.18 -4.09 4.15
CA ASP A 58 -7.32 -5.33 4.91
C ASP A 58 -5.95 -5.89 5.33
N LEU A 59 -4.99 -5.87 4.42
CA LEU A 59 -3.62 -6.25 4.73
C LEU A 59 -2.98 -5.33 5.77
N ASP A 60 -3.24 -4.03 5.69
CA ASP A 60 -2.78 -3.04 6.66
C ASP A 60 -3.27 -3.39 8.07
N LEU A 61 -4.56 -3.62 8.23
CA LEU A 61 -5.14 -3.96 9.53
C LEU A 61 -4.53 -5.26 10.08
N LYS A 62 -4.36 -6.26 9.24
CA LYS A 62 -3.72 -7.53 9.63
C LYS A 62 -2.27 -7.32 10.05
N MET A 63 -1.53 -6.52 9.30
CA MET A 63 -0.12 -6.24 9.58
C MET A 63 0.04 -5.49 10.89
N ARG A 64 -0.80 -4.50 11.17
CA ARG A 64 -0.77 -3.74 12.44
C ARG A 64 -1.05 -4.66 13.62
N LYS A 65 -2.09 -5.47 13.51
CA LYS A 65 -2.47 -6.41 14.56
C LYS A 65 -1.37 -7.44 14.81
N ALA A 66 -0.81 -8.01 13.75
CA ALA A 66 0.26 -9.00 13.87
C ALA A 66 1.53 -8.38 14.47
N HIS A 67 1.84 -7.13 14.13
CA HIS A 67 2.99 -6.43 14.69
C HIS A 67 2.83 -6.23 16.21
N VAL A 68 1.67 -5.77 16.66
CA VAL A 68 1.38 -5.62 18.09
C VAL A 68 1.56 -6.95 18.82
N GLN A 69 1.07 -8.04 18.27
CA GLN A 69 1.23 -9.37 18.84
C GLN A 69 2.70 -9.78 18.94
N ARG A 70 3.50 -9.50 17.90
CA ARG A 70 4.94 -9.81 17.92
C ARG A 70 5.68 -9.00 18.99
N VAL A 71 5.35 -7.73 19.12
CA VAL A 71 5.92 -6.88 20.18
C VAL A 71 5.55 -7.42 21.57
N ASN A 72 4.28 -7.75 21.78
CA ASN A 72 3.81 -8.27 23.07
C ASN A 72 4.43 -9.61 23.43
N LYS A 73 4.76 -10.43 22.44
CA LYS A 73 5.44 -11.72 22.65
C LYS A 73 6.96 -11.59 22.75
N GLY A 74 7.49 -10.38 22.67
CA GLY A 74 8.92 -10.14 22.73
C GLY A 74 9.70 -10.54 21.48
N LYS A 75 9.02 -10.79 20.36
CA LYS A 75 9.63 -11.20 19.09
C LYS A 75 10.11 -10.01 18.26
N CYS A 76 9.61 -8.83 18.56
CA CYS A 76 9.94 -7.60 17.87
C CYS A 76 10.05 -6.46 18.88
N LYS A 77 11.01 -5.57 18.69
CA LYS A 77 11.18 -4.40 19.56
C LYS A 77 10.11 -3.37 19.27
N ALA A 78 9.57 -2.77 20.34
CA ALA A 78 8.57 -1.69 20.23
C ALA A 78 9.08 -0.49 19.44
N SER A 79 10.40 -0.26 19.40
CA SER A 79 11.02 0.82 18.62
C SER A 79 10.79 0.68 17.12
N LEU A 80 10.42 -0.50 16.63
CA LEU A 80 10.09 -0.74 15.22
C LEU A 80 8.64 -0.39 14.88
N THR A 81 7.81 -0.12 15.86
CA THR A 81 6.38 0.16 15.66
C THR A 81 6.17 1.44 14.85
N ALA A 82 6.83 2.54 15.22
CA ALA A 82 6.66 3.81 14.51
C ALA A 82 7.12 3.74 13.05
N PRO A 83 8.32 3.23 12.72
CA PRO A 83 8.70 3.05 11.33
C PRO A 83 7.75 2.15 10.55
N PHE A 84 7.29 1.05 11.15
CA PHE A 84 6.35 0.13 10.51
C PHE A 84 5.02 0.81 10.21
N THR A 85 4.48 1.54 11.16
CA THR A 85 3.26 2.33 11.00
C THR A 85 3.41 3.36 9.89
N ASN A 86 4.55 4.04 9.82
CA ASN A 86 4.84 5.01 8.76
C ASN A 86 4.86 4.36 7.38
N ILE A 87 5.45 3.17 7.25
CA ILE A 87 5.45 2.42 5.98
C ILE A 87 4.02 2.10 5.56
N LEU A 88 3.18 1.63 6.49
CA LEU A 88 1.79 1.29 6.20
C LEU A 88 0.99 2.53 5.78
N HIS A 89 1.20 3.67 6.45
CA HIS A 89 0.58 4.93 6.06
C HIS A 89 0.98 5.37 4.65
N LEU A 90 2.25 5.22 4.29
CA LEU A 90 2.72 5.56 2.95
C LEU A 90 2.06 4.67 1.89
N ILE A 91 1.95 3.38 2.15
CA ILE A 91 1.27 2.45 1.24
C ILE A 91 -0.19 2.85 1.06
N ASP A 92 -0.90 3.15 2.15
CA ASP A 92 -2.30 3.58 2.10
C ASP A 92 -2.46 4.88 1.29
N ARG A 93 -1.59 5.85 1.51
CA ARG A 93 -1.63 7.13 0.79
C ARG A 93 -1.34 6.96 -0.68
N MET A 94 -0.38 6.11 -1.04
CA MET A 94 -0.09 5.81 -2.44
C MET A 94 -1.26 5.10 -3.12
N GLY A 95 -1.92 4.17 -2.42
CA GLY A 95 -3.12 3.52 -2.92
C GLY A 95 -4.25 4.50 -3.17
N ASN A 96 -4.49 5.42 -2.23
CA ASN A 96 -5.47 6.50 -2.40
C ASN A 96 -5.13 7.38 -3.61
N SER A 97 -3.86 7.73 -3.78
CA SER A 97 -3.40 8.55 -4.89
C SER A 97 -3.62 7.87 -6.24
N CYS A 98 -3.39 6.56 -6.31
CA CYS A 98 -3.66 5.79 -7.54
C CYS A 98 -5.14 5.83 -7.92
N VAL A 99 -6.04 5.64 -6.96
CA VAL A 99 -7.48 5.72 -7.20
C VAL A 99 -7.86 7.13 -7.65
N ASN A 100 -7.34 8.16 -6.97
CA ASN A 100 -7.63 9.54 -7.29
C ASN A 100 -7.13 9.93 -8.68
N LEU A 101 -5.93 9.49 -9.07
CA LEU A 101 -5.39 9.74 -10.42
C LEU A 101 -6.28 9.13 -11.50
N ALA A 102 -6.70 7.89 -11.30
CA ALA A 102 -7.58 7.22 -12.26
C ALA A 102 -8.95 7.90 -12.34
N ASP A 103 -9.49 8.32 -11.20
CA ASP A 103 -10.77 9.02 -11.12
C ASP A 103 -10.69 10.38 -11.81
N VAL A 104 -9.64 11.16 -11.52
CA VAL A 104 -9.41 12.46 -12.17
C VAL A 104 -9.26 12.31 -13.68
N ALA A 105 -8.50 11.33 -14.14
CA ALA A 105 -8.33 11.05 -15.57
C ALA A 105 -9.66 10.78 -16.26
N SER A 106 -10.51 9.95 -15.65
CA SER A 106 -11.84 9.63 -16.18
C SER A 106 -12.78 10.82 -16.14
N ASN A 107 -12.77 11.58 -15.05
CA ASN A 107 -13.63 12.74 -14.86
C ASN A 107 -13.20 13.92 -15.72
N GLU A 108 -11.91 14.14 -15.94
CA GLU A 108 -11.43 15.17 -16.85
C GLU A 108 -11.91 14.95 -18.27
N ILE A 109 -11.89 13.71 -18.74
CA ILE A 109 -12.42 13.36 -20.05
C ILE A 109 -13.91 13.73 -20.12
N SER A 110 -14.69 13.39 -19.09
CA SER A 110 -16.11 13.70 -18.99
C SER A 110 -16.35 15.21 -18.90
N LEU A 111 -15.59 15.93 -18.09
CA LEU A 111 -15.69 17.39 -17.94
C LEU A 111 -15.37 18.09 -19.23
N ASN A 112 -14.29 17.73 -19.91
CA ASN A 112 -13.91 18.30 -21.20
C ASN A 112 -15.00 18.08 -22.24
N TYR A 113 -15.61 16.90 -22.23
CA TYR A 113 -16.72 16.60 -23.13
C TYR A 113 -17.90 17.53 -22.89
N PHE A 114 -18.29 17.75 -21.63
CA PHE A 114 -19.40 18.64 -21.28
C PHE A 114 -19.07 20.10 -21.48
N MET A 115 -17.83 20.52 -21.26
CA MET A 115 -17.43 21.92 -21.38
C MET A 115 -17.22 22.36 -22.82
N VAL A 116 -16.90 21.45 -23.71
CA VAL A 116 -16.72 21.73 -25.16
C VAL A 116 -18.05 21.76 -25.89
N ASN A 117 -19.03 21.10 -25.36
CA ASN A 117 -20.40 21.09 -25.92
C ASN A 117 -21.25 22.17 -25.26
#